data_9ffd4bbeaca86df9fc37d09b395002ca
#
_entry.id   9ffd4bbeaca86df9fc37d09b395002ca
#
_cell.length_a   1.000
_cell.length_b   1.000
_cell.length_c   1.000
_cell.angle_alpha   90.00
_cell.angle_beta   90.00
_cell.angle_gamma   90.00
#
_symmetry.space_group_name_H-M   'P 1'
#
loop_
_entity.id
_entity.type
_entity.pdbx_description
1 polymer ?
#
loop_
_entity_poly.entity_id
_entity_poly.type
_entity_poly.pdbx_seq_one_letter_code
_entity_poly.pdbx_strand_id
1 'polypeptide(L)'
;WREKIDDYSAGYSYTAAPLIADGLLLTGLSGGEFGVVGRVEARDPKTGKMVWTRPVVEGHMGYKDGKENGISGTTNATWPGDTWKTGGAAPWLGGTYDAKTGLAYFGTGNPGPWNSHLRKGDNLFSTSTVAIDVKSGQIKWHYQNTPNDGWDYDGVNEFITFDMDGKRMGGKADRNGYFYVND
;
A
#
# COMPACT_ATOMS: atom_id res chain seq x y z
N TRP A 1 -0.06 -8.25 -23.82
CA TRP A 1 -0.12 -9.36 -22.84
C TRP A 1 -1.39 -9.31 -21.99
N ARG A 2 -1.74 -10.44 -21.41
CA ARG A 2 -2.86 -10.59 -20.48
C ARG A 2 -2.43 -11.56 -19.40
N GLU A 3 -2.44 -11.10 -18.14
CA GLU A 3 -2.09 -11.91 -16.98
C GLU A 3 -3.29 -12.04 -16.05
N LYS A 4 -3.57 -13.25 -15.58
CA LYS A 4 -4.48 -13.48 -14.47
C LYS A 4 -3.72 -13.24 -13.18
N ILE A 5 -4.22 -12.36 -12.34
CA ILE A 5 -3.51 -11.91 -11.15
C ILE A 5 -3.85 -12.77 -9.94
N ASP A 6 -5.13 -12.98 -9.71
CA ASP A 6 -5.65 -13.79 -8.61
C ASP A 6 -7.09 -14.25 -8.93
N ASP A 7 -7.72 -14.92 -7.98
CA ASP A 7 -9.08 -15.36 -8.12
C ASP A 7 -10.06 -14.22 -7.76
N TYR A 8 -10.77 -13.69 -8.75
CA TYR A 8 -11.76 -12.65 -8.54
C TYR A 8 -12.91 -13.09 -7.59
N SER A 9 -13.21 -14.40 -7.53
CA SER A 9 -14.23 -14.92 -6.62
C SER A 9 -13.84 -14.85 -5.15
N ALA A 10 -12.54 -14.71 -4.87
CA ALA A 10 -11.98 -14.44 -3.55
C ALA A 10 -11.88 -12.93 -3.22
N GLY A 11 -12.44 -12.06 -4.09
CA GLY A 11 -12.49 -10.61 -3.86
C GLY A 11 -11.36 -9.80 -4.49
N TYR A 12 -10.40 -10.44 -5.16
CA TYR A 12 -9.29 -9.72 -5.80
C TYR A 12 -9.75 -8.92 -7.01
N SER A 13 -9.42 -7.63 -7.05
CA SER A 13 -9.70 -6.77 -8.20
C SER A 13 -8.69 -5.64 -8.34
N TYR A 14 -8.65 -5.01 -9.52
CA TYR A 14 -7.95 -3.75 -9.75
C TYR A 14 -8.97 -2.66 -10.08
N THR A 15 -8.90 -1.55 -9.38
CA THR A 15 -9.83 -0.42 -9.52
C THR A 15 -9.13 0.86 -9.96
N ALA A 16 -7.81 0.95 -9.80
CA ALA A 16 -7.03 2.13 -10.13
C ALA A 16 -6.33 2.02 -11.49
N ALA A 17 -6.06 3.18 -12.08
CA ALA A 17 -5.13 3.27 -13.20
C ALA A 17 -3.72 2.86 -12.77
N PRO A 18 -2.98 2.10 -13.60
CA PRO A 18 -1.60 1.76 -13.29
C PRO A 18 -0.69 2.99 -13.36
N LEU A 19 0.32 3.00 -12.49
CA LEU A 19 1.37 4.02 -12.44
C LEU A 19 2.61 3.53 -13.19
N ILE A 20 3.17 4.36 -14.07
CA ILE A 20 4.49 4.10 -14.66
C ILE A 20 5.56 4.80 -13.80
N ALA A 21 6.48 4.03 -13.28
CA ALA A 21 7.57 4.50 -12.42
C ALA A 21 8.89 3.79 -12.77
N ASP A 22 9.91 4.54 -13.14
CA ASP A 22 11.25 4.07 -13.51
C ASP A 22 11.24 2.85 -14.47
N GLY A 23 10.35 2.89 -15.47
CA GLY A 23 10.20 1.83 -16.48
C GLY A 23 9.38 0.62 -16.04
N LEU A 24 8.86 0.60 -14.82
CA LEU A 24 7.95 -0.42 -14.31
C LEU A 24 6.50 0.06 -14.31
N LEU A 25 5.57 -0.89 -14.39
CA LEU A 25 4.14 -0.68 -14.22
C LEU A 25 3.74 -1.11 -12.81
N LEU A 26 3.29 -0.15 -12.00
CA LEU A 26 2.87 -0.38 -10.61
C LEU A 26 1.35 -0.32 -10.49
N THR A 27 0.79 -1.24 -9.72
CA THR A 27 -0.64 -1.29 -9.39
C THR A 27 -0.86 -1.67 -7.94
N GLY A 28 -1.87 -1.09 -7.31
CA GLY A 28 -2.40 -1.58 -6.04
C GLY A 28 -3.61 -2.49 -6.25
N LEU A 29 -3.89 -3.36 -5.29
CA LEU A 29 -5.08 -4.24 -5.29
C LEU A 29 -6.23 -3.64 -4.49
N SER A 30 -7.45 -4.01 -4.89
CA SER A 30 -8.69 -3.84 -4.12
C SER A 30 -9.17 -5.17 -3.54
N GLY A 31 -10.12 -5.12 -2.59
CA GLY A 31 -10.78 -6.29 -2.03
C GLY A 31 -10.55 -6.49 -0.53
N GLY A 32 -10.08 -5.48 0.18
CA GLY A 32 -9.80 -5.56 1.62
C GLY A 32 -10.98 -6.02 2.45
N GLU A 33 -12.20 -5.69 2.07
CA GLU A 33 -13.46 -6.09 2.73
C GLU A 33 -13.71 -7.60 2.68
N PHE A 34 -13.13 -8.28 1.70
CA PHE A 34 -13.26 -9.73 1.52
C PHE A 34 -12.11 -10.51 2.17
N GLY A 35 -11.26 -9.85 2.97
CA GLY A 35 -10.10 -10.46 3.61
C GLY A 35 -8.87 -10.55 2.70
N VAL A 36 -8.89 -9.86 1.55
CA VAL A 36 -7.70 -9.68 0.71
C VAL A 36 -6.69 -8.80 1.46
N VAL A 37 -5.45 -9.26 1.54
CA VAL A 37 -4.36 -8.42 2.04
C VAL A 37 -3.90 -7.48 0.92
N GLY A 38 -3.97 -6.18 1.20
CA GLY A 38 -3.52 -5.15 0.28
C GLY A 38 -2.06 -5.32 -0.09
N ARG A 39 -1.75 -5.13 -1.37
CA ARG A 39 -0.38 -5.14 -1.86
C ARG A 39 -0.21 -4.22 -3.06
N VAL A 40 1.00 -3.73 -3.26
CA VAL A 40 1.45 -3.11 -4.49
C VAL A 40 2.24 -4.12 -5.30
N GLU A 41 2.03 -4.14 -6.60
CA GLU A 41 2.73 -5.01 -7.56
C GLU A 41 3.48 -4.15 -8.57
N ALA A 42 4.68 -4.59 -8.95
CA ALA A 42 5.40 -4.03 -10.08
C ALA A 42 5.61 -5.08 -11.16
N ARG A 43 5.34 -4.69 -12.40
CA ARG A 43 5.44 -5.54 -13.58
C ARG A 43 6.29 -4.89 -14.67
N ASP A 44 6.94 -5.70 -15.46
CA ASP A 44 7.51 -5.27 -16.73
C ASP A 44 6.38 -4.88 -17.70
N PRO A 45 6.32 -3.63 -18.17
CA PRO A 45 5.21 -3.17 -19.01
C PRO A 45 5.20 -3.82 -20.41
N LYS A 46 6.31 -4.40 -20.86
CA LYS A 46 6.39 -5.05 -22.17
C LYS A 46 5.91 -6.49 -22.14
N THR A 47 6.18 -7.20 -21.04
CA THR A 47 5.94 -8.64 -20.94
C THR A 47 4.81 -9.02 -19.96
N GLY A 48 4.43 -8.12 -19.05
CA GLY A 48 3.49 -8.38 -17.96
C GLY A 48 4.08 -9.17 -16.80
N LYS A 49 5.32 -9.62 -16.91
CA LYS A 49 5.97 -10.41 -15.86
C LYS A 49 6.09 -9.61 -14.56
N MET A 50 5.77 -10.28 -13.46
CA MET A 50 5.95 -9.76 -12.10
C MET A 50 7.43 -9.54 -11.82
N VAL A 51 7.78 -8.32 -11.38
CA VAL A 51 9.12 -7.96 -10.92
C VAL A 51 9.20 -8.08 -9.41
N TRP A 52 8.23 -7.46 -8.70
CA TRP A 52 8.11 -7.59 -7.26
C TRP A 52 6.66 -7.42 -6.80
N THR A 53 6.38 -7.91 -5.59
CA THR A 53 5.15 -7.64 -4.84
C THR A 53 5.50 -7.11 -3.46
N ARG A 54 4.71 -6.16 -2.96
CA ARG A 54 4.85 -5.61 -1.62
C ARG A 54 3.50 -5.57 -0.90
N PRO A 55 3.22 -6.53 0.00
CA PRO A 55 2.09 -6.43 0.90
C PRO A 55 2.22 -5.19 1.80
N VAL A 56 1.08 -4.58 2.11
CA VAL A 56 1.00 -3.37 2.95
C VAL A 56 0.29 -3.64 4.29
N VAL A 57 0.28 -4.87 4.72
CA VAL A 57 -0.10 -5.28 6.07
C VAL A 57 1.14 -5.84 6.75
N GLU A 58 1.45 -5.34 7.94
CA GLU A 58 2.59 -5.78 8.74
C GLU A 58 2.57 -7.30 8.96
N GLY A 59 3.71 -7.95 8.83
CA GLY A 59 3.86 -9.39 8.99
C GLY A 59 3.87 -10.20 7.67
N HIS A 60 3.40 -9.63 6.57
CA HIS A 60 3.44 -10.32 5.28
C HIS A 60 4.78 -10.14 4.55
N MET A 61 5.25 -11.22 3.93
CA MET A 61 6.45 -11.23 3.11
C MET A 61 6.20 -10.64 1.73
N GLY A 62 7.10 -9.77 1.29
CA GLY A 62 7.16 -9.34 -0.11
C GLY A 62 8.01 -10.29 -0.95
N TYR A 63 7.89 -10.19 -2.27
CA TYR A 63 8.66 -10.98 -3.24
C TYR A 63 9.27 -10.09 -4.30
N LYS A 64 10.47 -10.47 -4.76
CA LYS A 64 11.14 -9.87 -5.91
C LYS A 64 11.79 -10.98 -6.74
N ASP A 65 11.54 -10.96 -8.04
CA ASP A 65 12.07 -11.98 -8.98
C ASP A 65 11.78 -13.42 -8.52
N GLY A 66 10.59 -13.65 -7.90
CA GLY A 66 10.16 -14.94 -7.38
C GLY A 66 10.80 -15.37 -6.06
N LYS A 67 11.60 -14.50 -5.41
CA LYS A 67 12.23 -14.76 -4.11
C LYS A 67 11.67 -13.84 -3.04
N GLU A 68 11.69 -14.30 -1.79
CA GLU A 68 11.31 -13.47 -0.64
C GLU A 68 12.17 -12.20 -0.57
N ASN A 69 11.53 -11.05 -0.34
CA ASN A 69 12.16 -9.73 -0.35
C ASN A 69 11.73 -8.90 0.86
N GLY A 70 12.21 -9.27 2.04
CA GLY A 70 11.84 -8.60 3.29
C GLY A 70 10.36 -8.74 3.62
N ILE A 71 9.93 -8.04 4.64
CA ILE A 71 8.54 -8.02 5.13
C ILE A 71 7.95 -6.62 4.98
N SER A 72 6.63 -6.50 5.00
CA SER A 72 5.94 -5.22 4.95
C SER A 72 6.03 -4.41 6.26
N GLY A 73 6.52 -5.01 7.32
CA GLY A 73 6.77 -4.42 8.63
C GLY A 73 7.80 -5.24 9.38
N THR A 74 8.18 -4.80 10.57
CA THR A 74 9.21 -5.47 11.38
C THR A 74 8.71 -6.76 12.00
N THR A 75 7.45 -6.78 12.40
CA THR A 75 6.75 -7.92 13.00
C THR A 75 5.25 -7.68 12.81
N ASN A 76 4.40 -8.62 13.18
CA ASN A 76 2.96 -8.40 13.27
C ASN A 76 2.55 -7.79 14.63
N ALA A 77 3.38 -6.93 15.20
CA ALA A 77 3.21 -6.39 16.57
C ALA A 77 1.97 -5.48 16.71
N THR A 78 1.54 -4.83 15.62
CA THR A 78 0.37 -3.95 15.62
C THR A 78 -0.95 -4.68 15.33
N TRP A 79 -0.90 -6.00 15.14
CA TRP A 79 -2.04 -6.85 14.87
C TRP A 79 -2.16 -7.95 15.91
N PRO A 80 -3.31 -8.13 16.57
CA PRO A 80 -3.46 -9.19 17.56
C PRO A 80 -3.61 -10.56 16.88
N GLY A 81 -2.89 -11.55 17.39
CA GLY A 81 -2.96 -12.94 16.92
C GLY A 81 -2.76 -13.05 15.42
N ASP A 82 -3.72 -13.68 14.73
CA ASP A 82 -3.67 -13.95 13.29
C ASP A 82 -4.47 -12.93 12.43
N THR A 83 -4.96 -11.83 13.02
CA THR A 83 -5.80 -10.86 12.30
C THR A 83 -5.08 -10.21 11.11
N TRP A 84 -3.75 -10.10 11.16
CA TRP A 84 -2.93 -9.62 10.05
C TRP A 84 -3.06 -10.46 8.77
N LYS A 85 -3.43 -11.74 8.87
CA LYS A 85 -3.56 -12.64 7.71
C LYS A 85 -4.65 -12.23 6.74
N THR A 86 -5.64 -11.47 7.22
CA THR A 86 -6.76 -10.94 6.43
C THR A 86 -6.93 -9.44 6.65
N GLY A 87 -5.83 -8.74 6.86
CA GLY A 87 -5.79 -7.37 7.37
C GLY A 87 -6.31 -6.27 6.44
N GLY A 88 -6.72 -6.55 5.23
CA GLY A 88 -7.23 -5.52 4.32
C GLY A 88 -6.13 -4.55 3.87
N ALA A 89 -6.25 -3.27 4.23
CA ALA A 89 -5.32 -2.20 3.90
C ALA A 89 -5.07 -2.01 2.39
N ALA A 90 -6.05 -2.32 1.56
CA ALA A 90 -5.90 -2.36 0.10
C ALA A 90 -5.55 -0.97 -0.49
N PRO A 91 -4.46 -0.82 -1.27
CA PRO A 91 -4.13 0.41 -2.00
C PRO A 91 -4.94 0.48 -3.31
N TRP A 92 -6.24 0.71 -3.21
CA TRP A 92 -7.19 0.59 -4.31
C TRP A 92 -7.32 1.85 -5.18
N LEU A 93 -6.63 2.95 -4.86
CA LEU A 93 -6.43 4.12 -5.72
C LEU A 93 -5.02 4.14 -6.31
N GLY A 94 -4.82 5.04 -7.29
CA GLY A 94 -3.52 5.23 -7.94
C GLY A 94 -2.45 5.79 -7.00
N GLY A 95 -1.20 5.45 -7.30
CA GLY A 95 -0.05 6.01 -6.60
C GLY A 95 0.56 7.21 -7.30
N THR A 96 1.51 7.85 -6.62
CA THR A 96 2.34 8.94 -7.16
C THR A 96 3.80 8.51 -7.19
N TYR A 97 4.50 8.76 -8.30
CA TYR A 97 5.94 8.49 -8.40
C TYR A 97 6.74 9.80 -8.34
N ASP A 98 7.73 9.82 -7.46
CA ASP A 98 8.71 10.89 -7.39
C ASP A 98 10.06 10.44 -7.96
N ALA A 99 10.37 10.91 -9.16
CA ALA A 99 11.62 10.58 -9.84
C ALA A 99 12.86 11.14 -9.12
N LYS A 100 12.73 12.19 -8.29
CA LYS A 100 13.85 12.77 -7.53
C LYS A 100 14.31 11.82 -6.42
N THR A 101 13.39 11.12 -5.80
CA THR A 101 13.66 10.20 -4.69
C THR A 101 13.70 8.73 -5.11
N GLY A 102 13.14 8.38 -6.28
CA GLY A 102 12.95 7.00 -6.73
C GLY A 102 11.87 6.25 -5.96
N LEU A 103 11.00 6.97 -5.25
CA LEU A 103 9.94 6.40 -4.42
C LEU A 103 8.58 6.52 -5.11
N ALA A 104 7.77 5.47 -4.98
CA ALA A 104 6.36 5.48 -5.30
C ALA A 104 5.54 5.53 -4.01
N TYR A 105 4.61 6.46 -3.93
CA TYR A 105 3.75 6.68 -2.78
C TYR A 105 2.37 6.10 -3.06
N PHE A 106 1.88 5.25 -2.17
CA PHE A 106 0.53 4.70 -2.21
C PHE A 106 -0.19 4.96 -0.90
N GLY A 107 -1.42 5.40 -1.00
CA GLY A 107 -2.34 5.37 0.13
C GLY A 107 -2.87 3.96 0.35
N THR A 108 -3.08 3.56 1.59
CA THR A 108 -3.63 2.25 1.96
C THR A 108 -5.00 2.40 2.57
N GLY A 109 -5.88 1.47 2.26
CA GLY A 109 -7.27 1.45 2.69
C GLY A 109 -7.46 1.07 4.16
N ASN A 110 -8.71 0.94 4.54
CA ASN A 110 -9.12 0.53 5.87
C ASN A 110 -8.61 -0.88 6.23
N PRO A 111 -8.38 -1.14 7.51
CA PRO A 111 -8.04 -2.49 7.96
C PRO A 111 -9.27 -3.42 7.97
N GLY A 112 -9.04 -4.70 7.74
CA GLY A 112 -10.06 -5.75 7.83
C GLY A 112 -9.96 -6.55 9.13
N PRO A 113 -11.10 -7.00 9.69
CA PRO A 113 -12.49 -6.58 9.42
C PRO A 113 -12.78 -5.15 9.93
N TRP A 114 -13.86 -4.52 9.47
CA TRP A 114 -14.20 -3.14 9.88
C TRP A 114 -14.38 -2.96 11.38
N ASN A 115 -14.88 -3.98 12.07
CA ASN A 115 -15.01 -3.94 13.53
C ASN A 115 -13.65 -3.87 14.23
N SER A 116 -13.24 -2.67 14.62
CA SER A 116 -11.95 -2.38 15.26
C SER A 116 -11.74 -3.11 16.58
N HIS A 117 -12.80 -3.52 17.27
CA HIS A 117 -12.69 -4.30 18.51
C HIS A 117 -12.10 -5.69 18.31
N LEU A 118 -12.20 -6.25 17.09
CA LEU A 118 -11.66 -7.56 16.74
C LEU A 118 -10.18 -7.53 16.38
N ARG A 119 -9.61 -6.35 16.12
CA ARG A 119 -8.22 -6.15 15.68
C ARG A 119 -7.55 -5.00 16.43
N LYS A 120 -7.50 -5.08 17.74
CA LYS A 120 -6.83 -4.06 18.58
C LYS A 120 -5.39 -3.81 18.11
N GLY A 121 -4.86 -2.62 18.40
CA GLY A 121 -3.55 -2.17 17.95
C GLY A 121 -3.65 -1.25 16.74
N ASP A 122 -2.54 -0.68 16.29
CA ASP A 122 -2.51 0.35 15.25
C ASP A 122 -2.83 -0.20 13.85
N ASN A 123 -2.65 -1.50 13.62
CA ASN A 123 -2.93 -2.19 12.36
C ASN A 123 -2.11 -1.65 11.17
N LEU A 124 -0.79 -1.58 11.33
CA LEU A 124 0.12 -1.13 10.26
C LEU A 124 0.10 -2.08 9.05
N PHE A 125 0.09 -1.56 7.84
CA PHE A 125 0.08 -0.16 7.39
C PHE A 125 -1.28 0.23 6.82
N SER A 126 -2.39 -0.05 7.51
CA SER A 126 -3.71 0.42 7.09
C SER A 126 -3.85 1.93 7.27
N THR A 127 -4.73 2.56 6.50
CA THR A 127 -5.06 3.99 6.55
C THR A 127 -3.81 4.87 6.64
N SER A 128 -2.85 4.58 5.76
CA SER A 128 -1.51 5.15 5.77
C SER A 128 -1.13 5.67 4.38
N THR A 129 -0.04 6.43 4.33
CA THR A 129 0.78 6.59 3.12
C THR A 129 2.02 5.74 3.28
N VAL A 130 2.33 4.90 2.30
CA VAL A 130 3.57 4.13 2.24
C VAL A 130 4.42 4.61 1.07
N ALA A 131 5.71 4.82 1.32
CA ALA A 131 6.70 5.13 0.28
C ALA A 131 7.50 3.86 -0.04
N ILE A 132 7.41 3.41 -1.28
CA ILE A 132 8.02 2.16 -1.76
C ILE A 132 9.15 2.52 -2.73
N ASP A 133 10.33 2.00 -2.48
CA ASP A 133 11.45 2.07 -3.43
C ASP A 133 11.10 1.26 -4.68
N VAL A 134 11.04 1.94 -5.83
CA VAL A 134 10.55 1.35 -7.08
C VAL A 134 11.41 0.19 -7.55
N LYS A 135 12.72 0.23 -7.30
CA LYS A 135 13.66 -0.81 -7.75
C LYS A 135 13.62 -2.06 -6.89
N SER A 136 13.49 -1.89 -5.57
CA SER A 136 13.53 -3.01 -4.63
C SER A 136 12.15 -3.51 -4.20
N GLY A 137 11.11 -2.69 -4.32
CA GLY A 137 9.78 -2.97 -3.78
C GLY A 137 9.72 -2.90 -2.25
N GLN A 138 10.71 -2.30 -1.58
CA GLN A 138 10.72 -2.20 -0.13
C GLN A 138 10.06 -0.89 0.35
N ILE A 139 9.26 -0.97 1.41
CA ILE A 139 8.76 0.21 2.11
C ILE A 139 9.94 0.89 2.80
N LYS A 140 10.17 2.15 2.46
CA LYS A 140 11.24 2.99 3.00
C LYS A 140 10.74 3.95 4.07
N TRP A 141 9.48 4.34 3.97
CA TRP A 141 8.85 5.27 4.89
C TRP A 141 7.33 5.03 4.91
N HIS A 142 6.69 5.37 5.99
CA HIS A 142 5.25 5.40 6.11
C HIS A 142 4.80 6.47 7.09
N TYR A 143 3.58 6.93 6.92
CA TYR A 143 2.86 7.73 7.90
C TYR A 143 1.42 7.22 8.00
N GLN A 144 1.00 6.84 9.20
CA GLN A 144 -0.36 6.37 9.44
C GLN A 144 -1.27 7.54 9.82
N ASN A 145 -2.28 7.80 9.00
CA ASN A 145 -3.21 8.92 9.19
C ASN A 145 -4.25 8.63 10.28
N THR A 146 -4.72 7.37 10.35
CA THR A 146 -5.74 6.95 11.33
C THR A 146 -5.40 5.56 11.87
N PRO A 147 -4.73 5.46 13.04
CA PRO A 147 -4.49 4.18 13.70
C PRO A 147 -5.82 3.50 14.06
N ASN A 148 -5.86 2.17 13.94
CA ASN A 148 -7.04 1.34 14.29
C ASN A 148 -8.35 1.85 13.67
N ASP A 149 -8.32 2.25 12.42
CA ASP A 149 -9.48 2.86 11.75
C ASP A 149 -10.74 2.00 11.86
N GLY A 150 -11.76 2.52 12.52
CA GLY A 150 -13.08 1.92 12.69
C GLY A 150 -14.18 2.71 11.99
N TRP A 151 -13.82 3.72 11.18
CA TRP A 151 -14.73 4.64 10.47
C TRP A 151 -14.74 4.44 8.97
N ASP A 152 -13.89 3.54 8.44
CA ASP A 152 -13.73 3.34 7.00
C ASP A 152 -13.22 4.62 6.29
N TYR A 153 -12.24 5.28 6.89
CA TYR A 153 -11.66 6.51 6.32
C TYR A 153 -10.83 6.27 5.08
N ASP A 154 -10.21 5.07 4.95
CA ASP A 154 -9.42 4.76 3.76
C ASP A 154 -8.34 5.80 3.44
N GLY A 155 -7.16 5.69 3.95
CA GLY A 155 -6.05 6.61 3.67
C GLY A 155 -5.50 6.56 2.23
N VAL A 156 -6.32 6.25 1.22
CA VAL A 156 -5.91 5.97 -0.17
C VAL A 156 -5.74 7.18 -1.07
N ASN A 157 -6.07 8.38 -0.59
CA ASN A 157 -5.97 9.61 -1.37
C ASN A 157 -4.56 9.82 -1.91
N GLU A 158 -4.46 10.48 -3.06
CA GLU A 158 -3.20 10.76 -3.73
C GLU A 158 -2.26 11.60 -2.85
N PHE A 159 -0.99 11.20 -2.85
CA PHE A 159 0.09 11.93 -2.18
C PHE A 159 0.83 12.80 -3.19
N ILE A 160 0.76 14.11 -3.01
CA ILE A 160 1.38 15.09 -3.92
C ILE A 160 2.77 15.42 -3.39
N THR A 161 3.80 15.32 -4.24
CA THR A 161 5.17 15.70 -3.88
C THR A 161 5.54 17.08 -4.43
N PHE A 162 6.22 17.89 -3.63
CA PHE A 162 6.62 19.26 -3.99
C PHE A 162 7.92 19.66 -3.29
N ASP A 163 8.54 20.74 -3.76
CA ASP A 163 9.69 21.32 -3.09
C ASP A 163 9.25 22.56 -2.32
N MET A 164 9.66 22.70 -1.07
CA MET A 164 9.39 23.85 -0.21
C MET A 164 10.58 24.10 0.71
N ASP A 165 11.08 25.34 0.77
CA ASP A 165 12.19 25.78 1.63
C ASP A 165 13.45 24.90 1.50
N GLY A 166 13.76 24.45 0.28
CA GLY A 166 14.92 23.61 -0.02
C GLY A 166 14.76 22.13 0.38
N LYS A 167 13.58 21.72 0.85
CA LYS A 167 13.25 20.35 1.21
C LYS A 167 12.31 19.71 0.20
N ARG A 168 12.42 18.38 0.03
CA ARG A 168 11.45 17.59 -0.68
C ARG A 168 10.33 17.20 0.28
N MET A 169 9.14 17.69 0.02
CA MET A 169 7.95 17.51 0.84
C MET A 169 6.90 16.69 0.10
N GLY A 170 5.95 16.19 0.85
CA GLY A 170 4.76 15.60 0.29
C GLY A 170 3.55 15.85 1.18
N GLY A 171 2.36 15.80 0.60
CA GLY A 171 1.14 16.00 1.36
C GLY A 171 -0.08 15.42 0.68
N LYS A 172 -1.11 15.18 1.47
CA LYS A 172 -2.42 14.73 1.00
C LYS A 172 -3.56 15.22 1.89
N ALA A 173 -4.72 15.42 1.28
CA ALA A 173 -5.97 15.49 2.03
C ALA A 173 -6.40 14.07 2.42
N ASP A 174 -6.89 13.88 3.62
CA ASP A 174 -7.36 12.57 4.09
C ASP A 174 -8.85 12.62 4.49
N ARG A 175 -9.53 11.49 4.38
CA ARG A 175 -10.97 11.39 4.68
C ARG A 175 -11.31 11.63 6.15
N ASN A 176 -10.32 11.58 7.04
CA ASN A 176 -10.47 11.96 8.44
C ASN A 176 -10.55 13.49 8.66
N GLY A 177 -10.51 14.28 7.59
CA GLY A 177 -10.74 15.73 7.61
C GLY A 177 -9.48 16.57 7.74
N TYR A 178 -8.30 15.98 7.76
CA TYR A 178 -7.02 16.68 7.83
C TYR A 178 -6.30 16.74 6.49
N PHE A 179 -5.48 17.77 6.32
CA PHE A 179 -4.45 17.82 5.29
C PHE A 179 -3.09 17.58 5.96
N TYR A 180 -2.38 16.56 5.52
CA TYR A 180 -1.08 16.17 6.07
C TYR A 180 0.04 16.68 5.17
N VAL A 181 1.11 17.19 5.78
CA VAL A 181 2.36 17.56 5.10
C VAL A 181 3.51 16.89 5.83
N ASN A 182 4.34 16.21 5.08
CA ASN A 182 5.48 15.43 5.60
C ASN A 182 6.77 15.81 4.85
N ASP A 183 7.92 15.78 5.51
CA ASP A 183 9.28 15.93 4.99
C ASP A 183 10.10 14.63 5.06
#